data_8e3cadb0e3e1074bf6a5fb1dda691ba3
#
_entry.id   8e3cadb0e3e1074bf6a5fb1dda691ba3
#
_cell.length_a   1.000
_cell.length_b   1.000
_cell.length_c   1.000
_cell.angle_alpha   90.00
_cell.angle_beta   90.00
_cell.angle_gamma   90.00
#
_symmetry.space_group_name_H-M   'P 1'
#
loop_
_entity.id
_entity.type
_entity.pdbx_description
1 polymer ?
#
loop_
_entity_poly.entity_id
_entity_poly.type
_entity_poly.pdbx_seq_one_letter_code
_entity_poly.pdbx_strand_id
1 'polypeptide(L)'
;MGINSIFPRQLEADDIVAYICREHEGTKVIVSVDQDFLQLVSSECTLYDPIRKKFFEDGNFQEQTGYQNVDEWYTAKCLIGDSSDNVPGVRGFGKKTVQKYLKDPGYILSEKEHKIFQRNADIFCLDKYEELPEEKKYYKEQLEVKVDACYKTFLKYCEEYHFKRILDKKEDWHNLFFMKSLYNKLNDITS
;
A
#
# COMPACT_ATOMS: atom_id res chain seq x y z
N MET A 1 16.31 11.28 10.31
CA MET A 1 14.89 11.18 10.72
C MET A 1 14.54 9.84 11.37
N GLY A 2 15.45 8.86 11.40
CA GLY A 2 15.14 7.52 11.92
C GLY A 2 14.13 6.76 11.04
N ILE A 3 14.17 7.01 9.72
CA ILE A 3 13.27 6.40 8.74
C ILE A 3 14.11 5.56 7.80
N ASN A 4 13.75 4.29 7.64
CA ASN A 4 14.35 3.45 6.63
C ASN A 4 13.85 3.86 5.24
N SER A 5 14.77 4.00 4.30
CA SER A 5 14.45 4.19 2.89
C SER A 5 14.95 3.00 2.12
N ILE A 6 14.06 2.29 1.46
CA ILE A 6 14.37 1.09 0.70
C ILE A 6 14.06 1.37 -0.77
N PHE A 7 15.02 1.08 -1.62
CA PHE A 7 14.87 1.24 -3.07
C PHE A 7 14.93 -0.14 -3.71
N PRO A 8 13.90 -0.55 -4.46
CA PRO A 8 13.93 -1.82 -5.17
C PRO A 8 15.03 -1.81 -6.25
N ARG A 9 15.59 -2.97 -6.55
CA ARG A 9 16.64 -3.14 -7.57
C ARG A 9 16.07 -3.64 -8.89
N GLN A 10 15.08 -4.51 -8.84
CA GLN A 10 14.50 -5.19 -9.99
C GLN A 10 12.96 -5.08 -10.06
N LEU A 11 12.33 -4.67 -8.97
CA LEU A 11 10.89 -4.54 -8.82
C LEU A 11 10.47 -3.08 -8.61
N GLU A 12 9.19 -2.84 -8.45
CA GLU A 12 8.63 -1.53 -8.15
C GLU A 12 8.53 -1.30 -6.63
N ALA A 13 8.29 -0.07 -6.22
CA ALA A 13 8.17 0.28 -4.80
C ALA A 13 6.99 -0.44 -4.15
N ASP A 14 5.95 -0.74 -4.91
CA ASP A 14 4.73 -1.39 -4.46
C ASP A 14 4.97 -2.83 -4.01
N ASP A 15 5.91 -3.52 -4.67
CA ASP A 15 6.32 -4.87 -4.28
C ASP A 15 7.04 -4.88 -2.91
N ILE A 16 7.79 -3.80 -2.56
CA ILE A 16 8.37 -3.67 -1.21
C ILE A 16 7.26 -3.47 -0.17
N VAL A 17 6.26 -2.64 -0.48
CA VAL A 17 5.12 -2.41 0.41
C VAL A 17 4.37 -3.72 0.65
N ALA A 18 4.12 -4.49 -0.42
CA ALA A 18 3.49 -5.80 -0.33
C ALA A 18 4.31 -6.76 0.53
N TYR A 19 5.63 -6.83 0.28
CA TYR A 19 6.55 -7.62 1.09
C TYR A 19 6.44 -7.28 2.59
N ILE A 20 6.49 -6.00 2.94
CA ILE A 20 6.38 -5.56 4.33
C ILE A 20 5.01 -5.96 4.92
N CYS A 21 3.93 -5.75 4.18
CA CYS A 21 2.59 -6.05 4.68
C CYS A 21 2.36 -7.53 4.92
N ARG A 22 2.97 -8.40 4.14
CA ARG A 22 2.76 -9.86 4.22
C ARG A 22 3.78 -10.59 5.08
N GLU A 23 5.04 -10.15 5.05
CA GLU A 23 6.14 -10.90 5.68
C GLU A 23 6.54 -10.36 7.07
N HIS A 24 6.15 -9.13 7.41
CA HIS A 24 6.44 -8.57 8.73
C HIS A 24 5.27 -8.71 9.68
N GLU A 25 5.58 -9.03 10.93
CA GLU A 25 4.61 -9.07 12.02
C GLU A 25 4.19 -7.67 12.47
N GLY A 26 3.04 -7.59 13.11
CA GLY A 26 2.51 -6.37 13.72
C GLY A 26 1.62 -5.54 12.78
N THR A 27 0.98 -4.54 13.34
CA THR A 27 0.06 -3.65 12.62
C THR A 27 0.81 -2.72 11.67
N LYS A 28 0.33 -2.61 10.44
CA LYS A 28 0.89 -1.77 9.38
C LYS A 28 -0.12 -0.73 8.94
N VAL A 29 0.36 0.46 8.61
CA VAL A 29 -0.44 1.51 7.98
C VAL A 29 0.26 1.97 6.71
N ILE A 30 -0.33 1.66 5.57
CA ILE A 30 0.11 2.19 4.27
C ILE A 30 -0.44 3.61 4.14
N VAL A 31 0.41 4.59 3.85
CA VAL A 31 -0.02 5.97 3.57
C VAL A 31 0.17 6.23 2.09
N SER A 32 -0.91 6.10 1.33
CA SER A 32 -0.88 6.27 -0.14
C SER A 32 -2.25 6.68 -0.68
N VAL A 33 -2.26 7.31 -1.84
CA VAL A 33 -3.47 7.58 -2.64
C VAL A 33 -3.74 6.49 -3.65
N ASP A 34 -2.78 5.58 -3.82
CA ASP A 34 -2.86 4.48 -4.77
C ASP A 34 -3.85 3.43 -4.26
N GLN A 35 -4.85 3.14 -5.10
CA GLN A 35 -5.88 2.18 -4.76
C GLN A 35 -5.41 0.73 -4.95
N ASP A 36 -4.27 0.50 -5.58
CA ASP A 36 -3.73 -0.85 -5.77
C ASP A 36 -3.35 -1.50 -4.45
N PHE A 37 -2.98 -0.67 -3.45
CA PHE A 37 -2.77 -1.13 -2.08
C PHE A 37 -4.02 -1.63 -1.35
N LEU A 38 -5.22 -1.46 -1.90
CA LEU A 38 -6.44 -2.06 -1.31
C LEU A 38 -6.33 -3.60 -1.26
N GLN A 39 -5.55 -4.21 -2.15
CA GLN A 39 -5.30 -5.66 -2.12
C GLN A 39 -4.50 -6.13 -0.89
N LEU A 40 -3.88 -5.20 -0.15
CA LEU A 40 -3.08 -5.49 1.04
C LEU A 40 -3.85 -5.25 2.36
N VAL A 41 -5.06 -4.71 2.27
CA VAL A 41 -5.89 -4.45 3.47
C VAL A 41 -6.25 -5.77 4.15
N SER A 42 -6.05 -5.82 5.46
CA SER A 42 -6.31 -6.99 6.30
C SER A 42 -6.55 -6.58 7.75
N SER A 43 -6.74 -7.53 8.65
CA SER A 43 -6.82 -7.27 10.09
C SER A 43 -5.55 -6.61 10.67
N GLU A 44 -4.41 -6.74 9.98
CA GLU A 44 -3.12 -6.17 10.40
C GLU A 44 -2.60 -5.05 9.49
N CYS A 45 -3.28 -4.78 8.38
CA CYS A 45 -2.84 -3.80 7.40
C CYS A 45 -3.98 -2.84 7.02
N THR A 46 -3.78 -1.57 7.28
CA THR A 46 -4.71 -0.47 6.97
C THR A 46 -4.13 0.40 5.87
N LEU A 47 -4.94 0.80 4.88
CA LEU A 47 -4.57 1.84 3.92
C LEU A 47 -5.18 3.19 4.36
N TYR A 48 -4.35 4.22 4.49
CA TYR A 48 -4.76 5.59 4.72
C TYR A 48 -4.53 6.45 3.47
N ASP A 49 -5.62 7.00 2.91
CA ASP A 49 -5.56 7.99 1.83
C ASP A 49 -5.46 9.41 2.43
N PRO A 50 -4.29 10.07 2.36
CA PRO A 50 -4.09 11.36 2.99
C PRO A 50 -4.80 12.52 2.27
N ILE A 51 -5.18 12.36 1.00
CA ILE A 51 -5.93 13.37 0.24
C ILE A 51 -7.41 13.32 0.59
N ARG A 52 -8.00 12.12 0.56
CA ARG A 52 -9.41 11.92 0.93
C ARG A 52 -9.63 11.88 2.44
N LYS A 53 -8.54 11.76 3.23
CA LYS A 53 -8.55 11.58 4.69
C LYS A 53 -9.40 10.37 5.11
N LYS A 54 -9.22 9.26 4.41
CA LYS A 54 -9.99 8.03 4.63
C LYS A 54 -9.09 6.88 4.99
N PHE A 55 -9.59 6.04 5.89
CA PHE A 55 -9.01 4.75 6.23
C PHE A 55 -9.79 3.65 5.52
N PHE A 56 -9.07 2.70 4.95
CA PHE A 56 -9.58 1.45 4.42
C PHE A 56 -9.05 0.34 5.31
N GLU A 57 -9.94 -0.29 6.04
CA GLU A 57 -9.69 -1.33 7.02
C GLU A 57 -10.60 -2.53 6.72
N ASP A 58 -10.24 -3.71 7.20
CA ASP A 58 -11.07 -4.91 7.02
C ASP A 58 -12.51 -4.66 7.48
N GLY A 59 -12.69 -4.06 8.65
CA GLY A 59 -14.01 -3.79 9.23
C GLY A 59 -14.87 -2.77 8.50
N ASN A 60 -14.30 -1.87 7.67
CA ASN A 60 -15.03 -0.86 6.92
C ASN A 60 -14.90 -1.02 5.40
N PHE A 61 -14.25 -2.08 4.92
CA PHE A 61 -13.89 -2.27 3.52
C PHE A 61 -15.10 -2.19 2.58
N GLN A 62 -16.19 -2.86 2.94
CA GLN A 62 -17.41 -2.85 2.14
C GLN A 62 -18.04 -1.45 2.05
N GLU A 63 -18.08 -0.70 3.15
CA GLU A 63 -18.62 0.66 3.17
C GLU A 63 -17.79 1.60 2.28
N GLN A 64 -16.47 1.49 2.33
CA GLN A 64 -15.56 2.39 1.62
C GLN A 64 -15.40 2.05 0.13
N THR A 65 -15.46 0.77 -0.25
CA THR A 65 -15.18 0.30 -1.61
C THR A 65 -16.40 -0.16 -2.37
N GLY A 66 -17.46 -0.60 -1.68
CA GLY A 66 -18.66 -1.22 -2.25
C GLY A 66 -18.48 -2.71 -2.59
N TYR A 67 -17.37 -3.33 -2.20
CA TYR A 67 -17.09 -4.76 -2.32
C TYR A 67 -17.03 -5.39 -0.92
N GLN A 68 -17.44 -6.65 -0.78
CA GLN A 68 -17.53 -7.29 0.53
C GLN A 68 -16.15 -7.46 1.20
N ASN A 69 -15.14 -7.75 0.39
CA ASN A 69 -13.77 -7.99 0.84
C ASN A 69 -12.75 -7.67 -0.26
N VAL A 70 -11.49 -7.83 0.06
CA VAL A 70 -10.35 -7.61 -0.83
C VAL A 70 -10.42 -8.50 -2.07
N ASP A 71 -10.80 -9.77 -1.94
CA ASP A 71 -10.87 -10.72 -3.06
C ASP A 71 -11.92 -10.30 -4.09
N GLU A 72 -13.10 -9.85 -3.64
CA GLU A 72 -14.12 -9.30 -4.54
C GLU A 72 -13.63 -8.04 -5.25
N TRP A 73 -12.96 -7.15 -4.52
CA TRP A 73 -12.41 -5.93 -5.10
C TRP A 73 -11.33 -6.25 -6.15
N TYR A 74 -10.41 -7.16 -5.82
CA TYR A 74 -9.33 -7.57 -6.73
C TYR A 74 -9.89 -8.26 -7.99
N THR A 75 -10.85 -9.16 -7.81
CA THR A 75 -11.58 -9.79 -8.91
C THR A 75 -12.24 -8.74 -9.80
N ALA A 76 -12.89 -7.76 -9.20
CA ALA A 76 -13.53 -6.66 -9.93
C ALA A 76 -12.49 -5.85 -10.71
N LYS A 77 -11.35 -5.52 -10.13
CA LYS A 77 -10.24 -4.81 -10.79
C LYS A 77 -9.73 -5.60 -12.00
N CYS A 78 -9.50 -6.90 -11.85
CA CYS A 78 -9.05 -7.76 -12.94
C CYS A 78 -10.06 -7.82 -14.10
N LEU A 79 -11.35 -7.84 -13.80
CA LEU A 79 -12.41 -7.88 -14.81
C LEU A 79 -12.63 -6.52 -15.50
N ILE A 80 -12.62 -5.44 -14.75
CA ILE A 80 -12.84 -4.07 -15.26
C ILE A 80 -11.60 -3.54 -15.98
N GLY A 81 -10.42 -3.92 -15.53
CA GLY A 81 -9.14 -3.35 -15.95
C GLY A 81 -8.89 -2.00 -15.28
N ASP A 82 -7.81 -1.35 -15.70
CA ASP A 82 -7.43 -0.02 -15.23
C ASP A 82 -7.09 0.89 -16.42
N SER A 83 -7.89 1.94 -16.61
CA SER A 83 -7.69 2.88 -17.71
C SER A 83 -6.53 3.85 -17.45
N SER A 84 -6.15 4.10 -16.19
CA SER A 84 -5.01 4.94 -15.85
C SER A 84 -3.70 4.29 -16.25
N ASP A 85 -3.61 2.97 -16.09
CA ASP A 85 -2.44 2.17 -16.43
C ASP A 85 -2.53 1.56 -17.84
N ASN A 86 -3.55 1.95 -18.59
CA ASN A 86 -3.79 1.44 -19.93
C ASN A 86 -3.98 -0.09 -19.99
N VAL A 87 -4.54 -0.68 -18.93
CA VAL A 87 -4.84 -2.11 -18.84
C VAL A 87 -6.31 -2.35 -19.19
N PRO A 88 -6.62 -2.88 -20.38
CA PRO A 88 -8.02 -3.11 -20.77
C PRO A 88 -8.62 -4.29 -20.00
N GLY A 89 -9.87 -4.10 -19.55
CA GLY A 89 -10.65 -5.14 -18.89
C GLY A 89 -11.35 -6.09 -19.88
N VAL A 90 -12.12 -7.01 -19.34
CA VAL A 90 -12.97 -7.92 -20.09
C VAL A 90 -14.13 -7.13 -20.71
N ARG A 91 -14.34 -7.32 -22.02
CA ARG A 91 -15.39 -6.59 -22.74
C ARG A 91 -16.77 -6.86 -22.14
N GLY A 92 -17.48 -5.77 -21.81
CA GLY A 92 -18.81 -5.83 -21.20
C GLY A 92 -18.79 -5.86 -19.67
N PHE A 93 -17.64 -6.01 -19.03
CA PHE A 93 -17.49 -5.92 -17.58
C PHE A 93 -17.22 -4.49 -17.14
N GLY A 94 -18.27 -3.76 -16.82
CA GLY A 94 -18.20 -2.52 -16.05
C GLY A 94 -18.66 -2.77 -14.62
N LYS A 95 -18.65 -1.74 -13.77
CA LYS A 95 -19.02 -1.83 -12.34
C LYS A 95 -20.33 -2.58 -12.09
N LYS A 96 -21.38 -2.34 -12.91
CA LYS A 96 -22.70 -3.01 -12.75
C LYS A 96 -22.65 -4.50 -13.12
N THR A 97 -21.90 -4.85 -14.17
CA THR A 97 -21.80 -6.24 -14.63
C THR A 97 -20.98 -7.06 -13.64
N VAL A 98 -19.87 -6.51 -13.12
CA VAL A 98 -19.06 -7.16 -12.10
C VAL A 98 -19.86 -7.41 -10.82
N GLN A 99 -20.67 -6.45 -10.36
CA GLN A 99 -21.53 -6.64 -9.20
C GLN A 99 -22.55 -7.78 -9.37
N LYS A 100 -23.04 -8.01 -10.61
CA LYS A 100 -23.90 -9.17 -10.92
C LYS A 100 -23.10 -10.46 -10.93
N TYR A 101 -21.93 -10.44 -11.56
CA TYR A 101 -21.00 -11.57 -11.62
C TYR A 101 -20.63 -12.08 -10.23
N LEU A 102 -20.22 -11.18 -9.32
CA LEU A 102 -19.84 -11.52 -7.95
C LEU A 102 -20.99 -12.13 -7.12
N LYS A 103 -22.24 -11.86 -7.50
CA LYS A 103 -23.44 -12.41 -6.83
C LYS A 103 -23.98 -13.68 -7.47
N ASP A 104 -23.48 -14.07 -8.62
CA ASP A 104 -23.94 -15.23 -9.38
C ASP A 104 -22.87 -16.33 -9.39
N PRO A 105 -22.92 -17.29 -8.46
CA PRO A 105 -21.95 -18.39 -8.41
C PRO A 105 -22.03 -19.32 -9.63
N GLY A 106 -23.06 -19.22 -10.45
CA GLY A 106 -23.24 -19.99 -11.69
C GLY A 106 -22.61 -19.33 -12.93
N TYR A 107 -22.15 -18.08 -12.83
CA TYR A 107 -21.55 -17.42 -13.99
C TYR A 107 -20.12 -17.93 -14.22
N ILE A 108 -19.91 -18.49 -15.42
CA ILE A 108 -18.60 -19.00 -15.84
C ILE A 108 -18.04 -18.10 -16.95
N LEU A 109 -16.85 -17.57 -16.74
CA LEU A 109 -16.12 -16.83 -17.77
C LEU A 109 -15.82 -17.73 -18.97
N SER A 110 -16.04 -17.25 -20.16
CA SER A 110 -15.58 -17.91 -21.39
C SER A 110 -14.03 -17.98 -21.41
N GLU A 111 -13.47 -18.86 -22.21
CA GLU A 111 -12.00 -19.00 -22.32
C GLU A 111 -11.30 -17.66 -22.66
N LYS A 112 -11.92 -16.83 -23.51
CA LYS A 112 -11.37 -15.51 -23.88
C LYS A 112 -11.41 -14.53 -22.71
N GLU A 113 -12.49 -14.50 -21.95
CA GLU A 113 -12.65 -13.66 -20.77
C GLU A 113 -11.69 -14.09 -19.68
N HIS A 114 -11.55 -15.39 -19.48
CA HIS A 114 -10.61 -15.95 -18.49
C HIS A 114 -9.15 -15.60 -18.83
N LYS A 115 -8.75 -15.65 -20.09
CA LYS A 115 -7.39 -15.23 -20.50
C LYS A 115 -7.13 -13.75 -20.21
N ILE A 116 -8.11 -12.88 -20.42
CA ILE A 116 -7.98 -11.45 -20.09
C ILE A 116 -7.91 -11.26 -18.58
N PHE A 117 -8.78 -11.94 -17.84
CA PHE A 117 -8.77 -11.91 -16.38
C PHE A 117 -7.41 -12.33 -15.82
N GLN A 118 -6.89 -13.48 -16.26
CA GLN A 118 -5.59 -14.00 -15.81
C GLN A 118 -4.44 -13.03 -16.12
N ARG A 119 -4.39 -12.50 -17.35
CA ARG A 119 -3.40 -11.48 -17.70
C ARG A 119 -3.47 -10.27 -16.78
N ASN A 120 -4.67 -9.79 -16.47
CA ASN A 120 -4.85 -8.63 -15.59
C ASN A 120 -4.47 -8.99 -14.15
N ALA A 121 -4.78 -10.19 -13.69
CA ALA A 121 -4.36 -10.67 -12.38
C ALA A 121 -2.82 -10.71 -12.28
N ASP A 122 -2.14 -11.19 -13.31
CA ASP A 122 -0.67 -11.20 -13.35
C ASP A 122 -0.07 -9.77 -13.35
N ILE A 123 -0.75 -8.81 -14.00
CA ILE A 123 -0.30 -7.41 -14.04
C ILE A 123 -0.50 -6.71 -12.69
N PHE A 124 -1.67 -6.89 -12.06
CA PHE A 124 -2.04 -6.19 -10.82
C PHE A 124 -1.49 -6.85 -9.55
N CYS A 125 -0.93 -8.05 -9.66
CA CYS A 125 -0.35 -8.76 -8.52
C CYS A 125 0.86 -8.00 -7.95
N LEU A 126 0.84 -7.72 -6.66
CA LEU A 126 1.96 -7.09 -5.93
C LEU A 126 2.89 -8.11 -5.26
N ASP A 127 2.73 -9.42 -5.52
CA ASP A 127 3.54 -10.47 -4.88
C ASP A 127 4.72 -10.93 -5.76
N LYS A 128 5.16 -10.13 -6.73
CA LYS A 128 6.24 -10.48 -7.66
C LYS A 128 7.60 -10.70 -6.96
N TYR A 129 7.77 -10.14 -5.77
CA TYR A 129 8.95 -10.39 -4.94
C TYR A 129 9.13 -11.88 -4.59
N GLU A 130 8.04 -12.67 -4.59
CA GLU A 130 8.11 -14.12 -4.36
C GLU A 130 8.88 -14.86 -5.46
N GLU A 131 8.87 -14.34 -6.68
CA GLU A 131 9.60 -14.90 -7.82
C GLU A 131 11.09 -14.49 -7.82
N LEU A 132 11.49 -13.55 -6.96
CA LEU A 132 12.83 -12.99 -6.88
C LEU A 132 13.45 -13.12 -5.47
N PRO A 133 13.97 -14.30 -5.09
CA PRO A 133 14.50 -14.55 -3.75
C PRO A 133 15.62 -13.58 -3.32
N GLU A 134 16.41 -13.08 -4.26
CA GLU A 134 17.48 -12.09 -3.98
C GLU A 134 16.92 -10.72 -3.60
N GLU A 135 15.78 -10.30 -4.20
CA GLU A 135 15.08 -9.08 -3.81
C GLU A 135 14.46 -9.25 -2.41
N LYS A 136 13.79 -10.37 -2.15
CA LYS A 136 13.21 -10.68 -0.84
C LYS A 136 14.28 -10.65 0.26
N LYS A 137 15.45 -11.25 0.02
CA LYS A 137 16.60 -11.21 0.93
C LYS A 137 17.09 -9.77 1.15
N TYR A 138 17.24 -9.01 0.07
CA TYR A 138 17.67 -7.61 0.14
C TYR A 138 16.71 -6.77 0.97
N TYR A 139 15.38 -6.90 0.77
CA TYR A 139 14.38 -6.16 1.55
C TYR A 139 14.48 -6.48 3.04
N LYS A 140 14.61 -7.75 3.38
CA LYS A 140 14.82 -8.19 4.77
C LYS A 140 16.05 -7.53 5.38
N GLU A 141 17.19 -7.58 4.70
CA GLU A 141 18.42 -6.95 5.17
C GLU A 141 18.27 -5.43 5.37
N GLN A 142 17.59 -4.74 4.45
CA GLN A 142 17.36 -3.30 4.57
C GLN A 142 16.44 -2.92 5.74
N LEU A 143 15.43 -3.72 6.03
CA LEU A 143 14.51 -3.50 7.14
C LEU A 143 15.17 -3.74 8.51
N GLU A 144 16.18 -4.61 8.59
CA GLU A 144 16.97 -4.86 9.79
C GLU A 144 17.97 -3.75 10.11
N VAL A 145 18.22 -2.82 9.18
CA VAL A 145 19.12 -1.68 9.39
C VAL A 145 18.55 -0.76 10.44
N LYS A 146 19.23 -0.63 11.57
CA LYS A 146 18.85 0.34 12.60
C LYS A 146 19.21 1.75 12.15
N VAL A 147 18.21 2.59 12.08
CA VAL A 147 18.36 3.99 11.70
C VAL A 147 18.03 4.88 12.89
N ASP A 148 19.05 5.54 13.43
CA ASP A 148 18.87 6.47 14.54
C ASP A 148 18.32 7.82 14.07
N ALA A 149 17.31 8.33 14.78
CA ALA A 149 16.81 9.67 14.55
C ALA A 149 17.82 10.69 15.08
N CYS A 150 18.46 11.44 14.20
CA CYS A 150 19.39 12.49 14.56
C CYS A 150 18.95 13.85 14.00
N TYR A 151 18.36 14.69 14.84
CA TYR A 151 17.89 16.01 14.45
C TYR A 151 19.00 16.90 13.89
N LYS A 152 20.19 16.84 14.47
CA LYS A 152 21.36 17.63 14.01
C LYS A 152 21.75 17.25 12.57
N THR A 153 21.77 15.96 12.27
CA THR A 153 22.05 15.47 10.90
C THR A 153 20.95 15.89 9.93
N PHE A 154 19.69 15.78 10.37
CA PHE A 154 18.55 16.25 9.58
C PHE A 154 18.66 17.73 9.21
N LEU A 155 18.96 18.61 10.19
CA LEU A 155 19.13 20.04 9.93
C LEU A 155 20.28 20.30 8.97
N LYS A 156 21.41 19.60 9.11
CA LYS A 156 22.55 19.73 8.19
C LYS A 156 22.12 19.46 6.75
N TYR A 157 21.36 18.39 6.49
CA TYR A 157 20.82 18.12 5.17
C TYR A 157 19.85 19.20 4.69
N CYS A 158 18.97 19.69 5.57
CA CYS A 158 18.07 20.77 5.21
C CYS A 158 18.81 22.07 4.81
N GLU A 159 19.93 22.36 5.43
CA GLU A 159 20.81 23.48 5.07
C GLU A 159 21.51 23.24 3.74
N GLU A 160 22.11 22.07 3.54
CA GLU A 160 22.80 21.65 2.33
C GLU A 160 21.89 21.68 1.09
N TYR A 161 20.65 21.18 1.22
CA TYR A 161 19.67 21.12 0.14
C TYR A 161 18.70 22.33 0.11
N HIS A 162 18.95 23.35 0.92
CA HIS A 162 18.16 24.60 0.95
C HIS A 162 16.65 24.41 1.18
N PHE A 163 16.26 23.52 2.08
CA PHE A 163 14.86 23.28 2.45
C PHE A 163 14.29 24.41 3.32
N LYS A 164 14.12 25.59 2.75
CA LYS A 164 13.72 26.82 3.47
C LYS A 164 12.51 26.64 4.37
N ARG A 165 11.43 26.01 3.87
CA ARG A 165 10.19 25.80 4.65
C ARG A 165 10.41 24.98 5.92
N ILE A 166 11.35 24.03 5.89
CA ILE A 166 11.72 23.24 7.07
C ILE A 166 12.57 24.07 8.01
N LEU A 167 13.54 24.80 7.46
CA LEU A 167 14.44 25.64 8.25
C LEU A 167 13.72 26.80 8.93
N ASP A 168 12.68 27.37 8.32
CA ASP A 168 11.84 28.41 8.90
C ASP A 168 10.97 27.90 10.08
N LYS A 169 10.82 26.56 10.22
CA LYS A 169 10.04 25.88 11.26
C LYS A 169 10.87 24.90 12.08
N LYS A 170 12.12 25.26 12.37
CA LYS A 170 13.08 24.38 13.09
C LYS A 170 12.53 23.82 14.41
N GLU A 171 11.82 24.65 15.18
CA GLU A 171 11.25 24.23 16.48
C GLU A 171 10.14 23.17 16.31
N ASP A 172 9.27 23.34 15.32
CA ASP A 172 8.21 22.35 15.05
C ASP A 172 8.83 21.00 14.68
N TRP A 173 9.88 21.01 13.84
CA TRP A 173 10.59 19.80 13.45
C TRP A 173 11.40 19.20 14.60
N HIS A 174 12.01 20.03 15.45
CA HIS A 174 12.67 19.55 16.66
C HIS A 174 11.71 18.78 17.55
N ASN A 175 10.53 19.34 17.78
CA ASN A 175 9.50 18.68 18.58
C ASN A 175 9.06 17.34 18.01
N LEU A 176 8.96 17.21 16.67
CA LEU A 176 8.63 15.93 16.03
C LEU A 176 9.69 14.83 16.27
N PHE A 177 10.98 15.20 16.33
CA PHE A 177 12.06 14.24 16.61
C PHE A 177 12.07 13.76 18.06
N PHE A 178 11.63 14.60 18.99
CA PHE A 178 11.65 14.31 20.42
C PHE A 178 10.26 13.99 20.98
N MET A 179 9.19 14.14 20.21
CA MET A 179 7.92 13.58 20.60
C MET A 179 8.07 12.06 20.72
N LYS A 180 7.78 11.53 21.91
CA LYS A 180 7.49 10.11 22.07
C LYS A 180 6.55 9.72 20.94
N SER A 181 6.88 8.65 20.23
CA SER A 181 6.19 8.28 19.00
C SER A 181 4.66 8.41 19.18
N LEU A 182 3.95 8.83 18.15
CA LEU A 182 2.48 8.85 18.13
C LEU A 182 1.87 7.51 18.62
N TYR A 183 2.62 6.43 18.46
CA TYR A 183 2.31 5.09 18.93
C TYR A 183 2.20 5.03 20.48
N ASN A 184 3.08 5.70 21.21
CA ASN A 184 2.98 5.75 22.67
C ASN A 184 1.79 6.61 23.13
N LYS A 185 1.42 7.65 22.36
CA LYS A 185 0.22 8.45 22.65
C LYS A 185 -1.08 7.71 22.36
N LEU A 186 -1.12 6.87 21.33
CA LEU A 186 -2.29 6.02 21.04
C LEU A 186 -2.46 4.95 22.13
N ASN A 187 -1.38 4.35 22.60
CA ASN A 187 -1.45 3.38 23.70
C ASN A 187 -1.86 3.99 25.03
N ASP A 188 -1.50 5.25 25.30
CA ASP A 188 -1.91 5.99 26.52
C ASP A 188 -3.42 6.41 26.49
N ILE A 189 -4.07 6.36 25.32
CA ILE A 189 -5.50 6.68 25.16
C ILE A 189 -6.38 5.40 25.18
N THR A 190 -5.78 4.24 24.92
CA THR A 190 -6.49 2.94 24.85
C THR A 190 -6.28 2.07 26.09
N SER A 191 -5.52 2.53 27.07
CA SER A 191 -5.35 1.95 28.42
C SER A 191 -6.18 2.73 29.43
#